data_9675a8bc6346114b1df0d7607f2bc3a7
#
_entry.id   9675a8bc6346114b1df0d7607f2bc3a7
#
_cell.length_a   1.000
_cell.length_b   1.000
_cell.length_c   1.000
_cell.angle_alpha   90.00
_cell.angle_beta   90.00
_cell.angle_gamma   90.00
#
_symmetry.space_group_name_H-M   'P 1'
#
loop_
_entity.id
_entity.type
_entity.pdbx_description
1 polymer ?
#
loop_
_entity_poly.entity_id
_entity_poly.type
_entity_poly.pdbx_seq_one_letter_code
_entity_poly.pdbx_strand_id
1 'polypeptide(L)'
;MRILRAAYNKAVQEQLVEQAFPFHEVYTGIAKTSKRAVSEKTILKLQRLDLSYSSALALSRDLFVFSYSTRGMAFVDMAYLKKENIGKGVITYCRHKTGQNLTLRIEPCIEEILRRYLSDSSKTPYVFPIITDENPDRAYLQYQTGLNYHNQKLKR
;
A
#
# COMPACT_ATOMS: atom_id res chain seq x y z
N MET A 1 17.86 6.80 -18.73
CA MET A 1 17.59 7.65 -19.91
C MET A 1 16.58 8.78 -19.65
N ARG A 2 15.43 8.59 -18.96
CA ARG A 2 14.48 9.69 -18.68
C ARG A 2 15.08 10.86 -17.91
N ILE A 3 15.89 10.59 -16.89
CA ILE A 3 16.55 11.62 -16.06
C ILE A 3 17.51 12.44 -16.90
N LEU A 4 18.35 11.79 -17.74
CA LEU A 4 19.28 12.46 -18.62
C LEU A 4 18.55 13.35 -19.65
N ARG A 5 17.45 12.87 -20.22
CA ARG A 5 16.62 13.66 -21.13
C ARG A 5 16.02 14.89 -20.43
N ALA A 6 15.56 14.71 -19.20
CA ALA A 6 15.01 15.83 -18.41
C ALA A 6 16.10 16.87 -18.09
N ALA A 7 17.28 16.44 -17.68
CA ALA A 7 18.42 17.32 -17.41
C ALA A 7 18.86 18.07 -18.66
N TYR A 8 19.00 17.39 -19.81
CA TYR A 8 19.32 18.01 -21.09
C TYR A 8 18.29 19.06 -21.51
N ASN A 9 17.00 18.69 -21.46
CA ASN A 9 15.92 19.62 -21.82
C ASN A 9 15.92 20.87 -20.92
N LYS A 10 16.25 20.70 -19.64
CA LYS A 10 16.39 21.83 -18.71
C LYS A 10 17.57 22.73 -19.10
N ALA A 11 18.73 22.16 -19.45
CA ALA A 11 19.90 22.91 -19.90
C ALA A 11 19.62 23.69 -21.20
N VAL A 12 18.87 23.11 -22.16
CA VAL A 12 18.40 23.82 -23.36
C VAL A 12 17.44 24.96 -23.00
N GLN A 13 16.52 24.74 -22.10
CA GLN A 13 15.58 25.76 -21.64
C GLN A 13 16.29 26.94 -20.95
N GLU A 14 17.34 26.65 -20.19
CA GLU A 14 18.22 27.63 -19.53
C GLU A 14 19.27 28.25 -20.47
N GLN A 15 19.22 27.91 -21.76
CA GLN A 15 20.14 28.40 -22.79
C GLN A 15 21.63 28.08 -22.54
N LEU A 16 21.89 27.04 -21.75
CA LEU A 16 23.26 26.56 -21.46
C LEU A 16 23.85 25.73 -22.62
N VAL A 17 22.97 25.10 -23.42
CA VAL A 17 23.34 24.29 -24.59
C VAL A 17 22.32 24.49 -25.71
N GLU A 18 22.77 24.35 -26.96
CA GLU A 18 21.90 24.37 -28.13
C GLU A 18 21.11 23.06 -28.26
N GLN A 19 19.91 23.12 -28.87
CA GLN A 19 19.09 21.94 -29.10
C GLN A 19 19.62 21.05 -30.19
N ALA A 20 20.15 19.87 -29.86
CA ALA A 20 20.68 18.89 -30.77
C ALA A 20 19.92 17.55 -30.83
N PHE A 21 18.78 17.45 -30.12
CA PHE A 21 17.92 16.25 -30.08
C PHE A 21 18.65 14.92 -29.81
N PRO A 22 19.57 14.81 -28.81
CA PRO A 22 20.40 13.62 -28.62
C PRO A 22 19.60 12.37 -28.21
N PHE A 23 18.32 12.51 -27.87
CA PHE A 23 17.44 11.41 -27.47
C PHE A 23 16.35 11.11 -28.50
N HIS A 24 16.49 11.56 -29.74
CA HIS A 24 15.48 11.38 -30.80
C HIS A 24 15.18 9.90 -31.03
N GLU A 25 16.21 9.06 -31.14
CA GLU A 25 16.06 7.62 -31.40
C GLU A 25 16.02 6.76 -30.12
N VAL A 26 16.16 7.40 -28.95
CA VAL A 26 16.17 6.66 -27.68
C VAL A 26 14.76 6.41 -27.17
N TYR A 27 14.38 5.15 -27.05
CA TYR A 27 13.11 4.77 -26.44
C TYR A 27 13.08 5.15 -24.95
N THR A 28 12.23 6.12 -24.60
CA THR A 28 12.03 6.59 -23.23
C THR A 28 10.64 6.26 -22.69
N GLY A 29 9.86 5.46 -23.39
CA GLY A 29 8.53 5.02 -23.02
C GLY A 29 8.53 4.05 -21.82
N ILE A 30 7.32 3.67 -21.39
CA ILE A 30 7.10 2.60 -20.42
C ILE A 30 6.85 1.33 -21.20
N ALA A 31 7.65 0.29 -20.96
CA ALA A 31 7.39 -1.03 -21.54
C ALA A 31 6.00 -1.51 -21.11
N LYS A 32 5.23 -2.07 -22.06
CA LYS A 32 3.94 -2.69 -21.73
C LYS A 32 4.21 -3.90 -20.83
N THR A 33 3.74 -3.84 -19.61
CA THR A 33 3.81 -4.97 -18.67
C THR A 33 2.53 -5.77 -18.75
N SER A 34 2.63 -7.10 -18.68
CA SER A 34 1.49 -7.97 -18.53
C SER A 34 0.76 -7.68 -17.21
N LYS A 35 -0.52 -7.33 -17.28
CA LYS A 35 -1.35 -7.14 -16.09
C LYS A 35 -1.71 -8.51 -15.51
N ARG A 36 -1.29 -8.76 -14.27
CA ARG A 36 -1.64 -9.99 -13.54
C ARG A 36 -2.90 -9.75 -12.71
N ALA A 37 -4.04 -9.57 -13.37
CA ALA A 37 -5.31 -9.46 -12.69
C ALA A 37 -5.78 -10.86 -12.22
N VAL A 38 -6.26 -10.93 -10.99
CA VAL A 38 -6.92 -12.13 -10.45
C VAL A 38 -8.44 -11.96 -10.51
N SER A 39 -9.17 -13.08 -10.64
CA SER A 39 -10.62 -13.03 -10.68
C SER A 39 -11.21 -12.76 -9.29
N GLU A 40 -12.40 -12.18 -9.22
CA GLU A 40 -13.14 -11.98 -7.98
C GLU A 40 -13.36 -13.31 -7.22
N LYS A 41 -13.62 -14.40 -7.97
CA LYS A 41 -13.74 -15.75 -7.39
C LYS A 41 -12.50 -16.17 -6.61
N THR A 42 -11.31 -15.75 -7.05
CA THR A 42 -10.04 -16.01 -6.35
C THR A 42 -9.98 -15.21 -5.05
N ILE A 43 -10.42 -13.95 -5.06
CA ILE A 43 -10.45 -13.11 -3.86
C ILE A 43 -11.42 -13.70 -2.81
N LEU A 44 -12.60 -14.13 -3.24
CA LEU A 44 -13.58 -14.77 -2.34
C LEU A 44 -13.05 -16.10 -1.76
N LYS A 45 -12.34 -16.91 -2.54
CA LYS A 45 -11.68 -18.11 -2.03
C LYS A 45 -10.62 -17.76 -0.98
N LEU A 46 -9.79 -16.76 -1.27
CA LEU A 46 -8.76 -16.30 -0.33
C LEU A 46 -9.38 -15.81 0.99
N GLN A 47 -10.44 -15.03 0.93
CA GLN A 47 -11.15 -14.53 2.09
C GLN A 47 -11.67 -15.65 3.01
N ARG A 48 -12.15 -16.77 2.41
CA ARG A 48 -12.72 -17.92 3.12
C ARG A 48 -11.68 -18.94 3.57
N LEU A 49 -10.41 -18.73 3.24
CA LEU A 49 -9.35 -19.69 3.57
C LEU A 49 -9.16 -19.75 5.09
N ASP A 50 -9.24 -20.95 5.66
CA ASP A 50 -8.91 -21.16 7.06
C ASP A 50 -7.39 -21.13 7.28
N LEU A 51 -6.92 -20.15 8.02
CA LEU A 51 -5.53 -19.94 8.39
C LEU A 51 -5.36 -19.84 9.91
N SER A 52 -6.24 -20.50 10.67
CA SER A 52 -6.20 -20.51 12.14
C SER A 52 -4.88 -21.08 12.69
N TYR A 53 -4.21 -21.94 11.91
CA TYR A 53 -2.91 -22.51 12.26
C TYR A 53 -1.72 -21.53 12.15
N SER A 54 -1.90 -20.35 11.55
CA SER A 54 -0.83 -19.36 11.36
C SER A 54 -1.36 -17.93 11.37
N SER A 55 -1.19 -17.25 12.49
CA SER A 55 -1.56 -15.84 12.64
C SER A 55 -0.90 -14.92 11.61
N ALA A 56 0.34 -15.25 11.22
CA ALA A 56 1.09 -14.49 10.23
C ALA A 56 0.52 -14.60 8.81
N LEU A 57 0.07 -15.79 8.41
CA LEU A 57 -0.62 -15.97 7.12
C LEU A 57 -2.01 -15.34 7.15
N ALA A 58 -2.74 -15.48 8.27
CA ALA A 58 -4.03 -14.86 8.47
C ALA A 58 -3.95 -13.33 8.34
N LEU A 59 -2.97 -12.70 9.00
CA LEU A 59 -2.72 -11.26 8.88
C LEU A 59 -2.42 -10.86 7.42
N SER A 60 -1.55 -11.60 6.73
CA SER A 60 -1.20 -11.29 5.34
C SER A 60 -2.39 -11.44 4.40
N ARG A 61 -3.23 -12.47 4.58
CA ARG A 61 -4.50 -12.62 3.86
C ARG A 61 -5.43 -11.43 4.12
N ASP A 62 -5.62 -11.08 5.39
CA ASP A 62 -6.55 -10.03 5.80
C ASP A 62 -6.11 -8.65 5.27
N LEU A 63 -4.82 -8.35 5.30
CA LEU A 63 -4.25 -7.13 4.69
C LEU A 63 -4.46 -7.09 3.18
N PHE A 64 -4.28 -8.23 2.49
CA PHE A 64 -4.51 -8.30 1.04
C PHE A 64 -5.99 -8.07 0.71
N VAL A 65 -6.90 -8.75 1.40
CA VAL A 65 -8.36 -8.60 1.20
C VAL A 65 -8.80 -7.18 1.59
N PHE A 66 -8.27 -6.63 2.68
CA PHE A 66 -8.54 -5.26 3.11
C PHE A 66 -8.10 -4.24 2.06
N SER A 67 -6.88 -4.37 1.52
CA SER A 67 -6.40 -3.52 0.43
C SER A 67 -7.32 -3.58 -0.80
N TYR A 68 -7.73 -4.78 -1.20
CA TYR A 68 -8.66 -4.97 -2.31
C TYR A 68 -10.00 -4.29 -2.04
N SER A 69 -10.61 -4.52 -0.88
CA SER A 69 -11.92 -3.99 -0.50
C SER A 69 -11.90 -2.47 -0.29
N THR A 70 -10.76 -1.90 0.10
CA THR A 70 -10.55 -0.45 0.23
C THR A 70 -10.05 0.22 -1.05
N ARG A 71 -10.29 -0.39 -2.22
CA ARG A 71 -9.95 0.15 -3.56
C ARG A 71 -8.45 0.37 -3.76
N GLY A 72 -7.63 -0.50 -3.18
CA GLY A 72 -6.18 -0.46 -3.34
C GLY A 72 -5.47 0.45 -2.33
N MET A 73 -5.92 0.48 -1.07
CA MET A 73 -5.15 1.12 0.00
C MET A 73 -3.75 0.49 0.05
N ALA A 74 -2.73 1.34 -0.01
CA ALA A 74 -1.35 0.86 -0.04
C ALA A 74 -0.94 0.27 1.31
N PHE A 75 0.04 -0.65 1.31
CA PHE A 75 0.52 -1.28 2.55
C PHE A 75 1.00 -0.24 3.57
N VAL A 76 1.66 0.83 3.14
CA VAL A 76 2.08 1.92 4.02
C VAL A 76 0.88 2.59 4.69
N ASP A 77 -0.19 2.86 3.93
CA ASP A 77 -1.39 3.51 4.46
C ASP A 77 -2.11 2.60 5.47
N MET A 78 -2.11 1.26 5.24
CA MET A 78 -2.64 0.28 6.20
C MET A 78 -1.77 0.17 7.45
N ALA A 79 -0.44 0.18 7.30
CA ALA A 79 0.48 0.06 8.43
C ALA A 79 0.35 1.23 9.41
N TYR A 80 0.15 2.45 8.89
CA TYR A 80 -0.03 3.66 9.68
C TYR A 80 -1.49 4.02 9.98
N LEU A 81 -2.46 3.16 9.60
CA LEU A 81 -3.88 3.40 9.86
C LEU A 81 -4.15 3.33 11.36
N LYS A 82 -4.61 4.44 11.93
CA LYS A 82 -4.92 4.53 13.34
C LYS A 82 -6.39 4.19 13.63
N LYS A 83 -6.66 3.74 14.85
CA LYS A 83 -8.01 3.45 15.33
C LYS A 83 -8.93 4.68 15.28
N GLU A 84 -8.38 5.88 15.53
CA GLU A 84 -9.09 7.16 15.42
C GLU A 84 -9.56 7.50 13.99
N ASN A 85 -8.93 6.90 12.98
CA ASN A 85 -9.32 7.08 11.57
C ASN A 85 -10.60 6.34 11.19
N ILE A 86 -11.14 5.53 12.11
CA ILE A 86 -12.33 4.71 11.91
C ILE A 86 -13.47 5.26 12.74
N GLY A 87 -14.53 5.67 12.09
CA GLY A 87 -15.70 6.19 12.79
C GLY A 87 -16.90 6.42 11.87
N LYS A 88 -18.10 6.39 12.44
CA LYS A 88 -19.36 6.69 11.72
C LYS A 88 -19.55 5.89 10.42
N GLY A 89 -19.06 4.63 10.37
CA GLY A 89 -19.18 3.78 9.19
C GLY A 89 -18.22 4.13 8.04
N VAL A 90 -17.17 4.94 8.30
CA VAL A 90 -16.17 5.33 7.31
C VAL A 90 -14.76 5.19 7.87
N ILE A 91 -13.80 5.04 6.95
CA ILE A 91 -12.36 5.16 7.22
C ILE A 91 -11.90 6.46 6.56
N THR A 92 -11.28 7.35 7.33
CA THR A 92 -10.71 8.60 6.81
C THR A 92 -9.20 8.61 7.07
N TYR A 93 -8.40 8.71 6.02
CA TYR A 93 -6.94 8.70 6.14
C TYR A 93 -6.27 9.60 5.10
N CYS A 94 -5.06 10.03 5.39
CA CYS A 94 -4.21 10.77 4.47
C CYS A 94 -3.30 9.79 3.71
N ARG A 95 -3.38 9.78 2.39
CA ARG A 95 -2.58 8.90 1.54
C ARG A 95 -1.11 9.32 1.56
N HIS A 96 -0.21 8.45 1.99
CA HIS A 96 1.23 8.74 2.10
C HIS A 96 1.87 9.21 0.79
N LYS A 97 1.47 8.60 -0.33
CA LYS A 97 2.08 8.90 -1.65
C LYS A 97 1.75 10.29 -2.17
N THR A 98 0.56 10.81 -1.89
CA THR A 98 0.04 12.04 -2.52
C THR A 98 -0.37 13.12 -1.53
N GLY A 99 -0.41 12.82 -0.22
CA GLY A 99 -0.93 13.74 0.81
C GLY A 99 -2.43 14.00 0.71
N GLN A 100 -3.16 13.23 -0.10
CA GLN A 100 -4.59 13.40 -0.30
C GLN A 100 -5.39 12.75 0.82
N ASN A 101 -6.35 13.47 1.39
CA ASN A 101 -7.32 12.90 2.32
C ASN A 101 -8.37 12.10 1.57
N LEU A 102 -8.55 10.86 1.96
CA LEU A 102 -9.50 9.92 1.38
C LEU A 102 -10.48 9.45 2.45
N THR A 103 -11.75 9.35 2.08
CA THR A 103 -12.81 8.79 2.92
C THR A 103 -13.43 7.62 2.19
N LEU A 104 -13.48 6.46 2.85
CA LEU A 104 -14.01 5.21 2.33
C LEU A 104 -15.12 4.71 3.23
N ARG A 105 -16.22 4.27 2.64
CA ARG A 105 -17.30 3.59 3.38
C ARG A 105 -16.83 2.21 3.85
N ILE A 106 -17.18 1.85 5.06
CA ILE A 106 -16.92 0.52 5.61
C ILE A 106 -18.00 -0.44 5.09
N GLU A 107 -17.61 -1.31 4.17
CA GLU A 107 -18.44 -2.40 3.68
C GLU A 107 -18.36 -3.61 4.65
N PRO A 108 -19.33 -4.54 4.63
CA PRO A 108 -19.35 -5.66 5.58
C PRO A 108 -18.07 -6.50 5.61
N CYS A 109 -17.41 -6.69 4.47
CA CYS A 109 -16.13 -7.42 4.39
C CYS A 109 -14.98 -6.67 5.08
N ILE A 110 -14.99 -5.33 5.01
CA ILE A 110 -14.02 -4.48 5.70
C ILE A 110 -14.30 -4.52 7.22
N GLU A 111 -15.57 -4.42 7.60
CA GLU A 111 -15.99 -4.45 9.00
C GLU A 111 -15.59 -5.76 9.68
N GLU A 112 -15.75 -6.90 9.01
CA GLU A 112 -15.35 -8.21 9.53
C GLU A 112 -13.86 -8.26 9.83
N ILE A 113 -13.00 -7.73 8.92
CA ILE A 113 -11.57 -7.66 9.14
C ILE A 113 -11.24 -6.71 10.30
N LEU A 114 -11.80 -5.50 10.29
CA LEU A 114 -11.57 -4.51 11.35
C LEU A 114 -11.95 -5.06 12.74
N ARG A 115 -13.04 -5.80 12.85
CA ARG A 115 -13.50 -6.39 14.13
C ARG A 115 -12.45 -7.32 14.74
N ARG A 116 -11.69 -8.07 13.92
CA ARG A 116 -10.64 -8.97 14.40
C ARG A 116 -9.48 -8.20 15.06
N TYR A 117 -9.12 -7.04 14.50
CA TYR A 117 -7.96 -6.28 14.94
C TYR A 117 -8.30 -5.15 15.92
N LEU A 118 -9.50 -4.57 15.86
CA LEU A 118 -9.95 -3.55 16.82
C LEU A 118 -10.29 -4.13 18.20
N SER A 119 -10.70 -5.41 18.27
CA SER A 119 -10.98 -6.10 19.54
C SER A 119 -9.71 -6.46 20.31
N ASP A 120 -8.58 -6.50 19.64
CA ASP A 120 -7.29 -6.70 20.30
C ASP A 120 -6.98 -5.47 21.16
N SER A 121 -6.92 -5.71 22.48
CA SER A 121 -6.65 -4.68 23.50
C SER A 121 -5.20 -4.17 23.49
N SER A 122 -4.50 -4.34 22.36
CA SER A 122 -3.13 -3.82 22.18
C SER A 122 -3.12 -2.32 22.46
N LYS A 123 -2.15 -1.88 23.26
CA LYS A 123 -1.97 -0.47 23.65
C LYS A 123 -1.54 0.42 22.47
N THR A 124 -1.44 -0.13 21.25
CA THR A 124 -1.02 0.62 20.07
C THR A 124 -2.18 1.44 19.48
N PRO A 125 -1.92 2.65 18.98
CA PRO A 125 -2.94 3.46 18.30
C PRO A 125 -3.33 2.90 16.94
N TYR A 126 -2.52 1.99 16.37
CA TYR A 126 -2.71 1.44 15.02
C TYR A 126 -3.74 0.32 14.99
N VAL A 127 -4.40 0.17 13.83
CA VAL A 127 -5.43 -0.86 13.60
C VAL A 127 -4.78 -2.23 13.46
N PHE A 128 -3.77 -2.34 12.61
CA PHE A 128 -3.09 -3.59 12.33
C PHE A 128 -1.81 -3.74 13.16
N PRO A 129 -1.46 -4.95 13.61
CA PRO A 129 -0.28 -5.21 14.43
C PRO A 129 1.03 -5.21 13.60
N ILE A 130 1.20 -4.20 12.75
CA ILE A 130 2.39 -4.01 11.92
C ILE A 130 3.36 -3.07 12.63
N ILE A 131 2.84 -1.98 13.16
CA ILE A 131 3.56 -0.97 13.93
C ILE A 131 3.03 -1.00 15.35
N THR A 132 3.93 -1.09 16.31
CA THR A 132 3.62 -1.11 17.75
C THR A 132 4.25 0.04 18.52
N ASP A 133 5.23 0.72 17.92
CA ASP A 133 5.97 1.83 18.52
C ASP A 133 5.56 3.15 17.86
N GLU A 134 5.38 4.19 18.67
CA GLU A 134 5.04 5.52 18.17
C GLU A 134 6.28 6.34 17.81
N ASN A 135 7.48 5.89 18.18
CA ASN A 135 8.72 6.54 17.76
C ASN A 135 8.87 6.41 16.22
N PRO A 136 9.01 7.53 15.48
CA PRO A 136 9.00 7.52 14.01
C PRO A 136 10.05 6.59 13.39
N ASP A 137 11.27 6.55 13.93
CA ASP A 137 12.36 5.75 13.38
C ASP A 137 12.08 4.25 13.57
N ARG A 138 11.59 3.86 14.75
CA ARG A 138 11.22 2.48 15.05
C ARG A 138 9.99 2.05 14.26
N ALA A 139 8.98 2.92 14.16
CA ALA A 139 7.79 2.69 13.36
C ALA A 139 8.15 2.45 11.89
N TYR A 140 9.10 3.21 11.35
CA TYR A 140 9.57 3.03 9.98
C TYR A 140 10.28 1.68 9.77
N LEU A 141 11.14 1.27 10.69
CA LEU A 141 11.80 -0.04 10.65
C LEU A 141 10.79 -1.20 10.75
N GLN A 142 9.79 -1.08 11.64
CA GLN A 142 8.71 -2.05 11.76
C GLN A 142 7.88 -2.13 10.48
N TYR A 143 7.54 -0.99 9.88
CA TYR A 143 6.86 -0.94 8.59
C TYR A 143 7.65 -1.66 7.49
N GLN A 144 8.96 -1.39 7.34
CA GLN A 144 9.79 -2.04 6.33
C GLN A 144 9.86 -3.55 6.54
N THR A 145 10.05 -3.98 7.78
CA THR A 145 10.08 -5.41 8.14
C THR A 145 8.74 -6.06 7.84
N GLY A 146 7.64 -5.42 8.23
CA GLY A 146 6.28 -5.88 7.98
C GLY A 146 5.96 -6.01 6.49
N LEU A 147 6.39 -5.04 5.68
CA LEU A 147 6.22 -5.06 4.22
C LEU A 147 6.96 -6.25 3.59
N ASN A 148 8.22 -6.46 3.96
CA ASN A 148 9.01 -7.59 3.46
C ASN A 148 8.38 -8.93 3.84
N TYR A 149 7.94 -9.05 5.09
CA TYR A 149 7.30 -10.25 5.59
C TYR A 149 5.97 -10.54 4.89
N HIS A 150 5.12 -9.53 4.72
CA HIS A 150 3.86 -9.63 3.98
C HIS A 150 4.10 -10.11 2.54
N ASN A 151 5.05 -9.50 1.83
CA ASN A 151 5.39 -9.88 0.47
C ASN A 151 5.90 -11.33 0.36
N GLN A 152 6.66 -11.81 1.35
CA GLN A 152 7.12 -13.21 1.39
C GLN A 152 5.95 -14.18 1.62
N LYS A 153 4.98 -13.82 2.45
CA LYS A 153 3.81 -14.67 2.72
C LYS A 153 2.86 -14.77 1.53
N LEU A 154 2.70 -13.69 0.76
CA LEU A 154 1.88 -13.70 -0.45
C LEU A 154 2.49 -14.50 -1.62
N LYS A 155 3.78 -14.83 -1.58
CA LYS A 155 4.46 -15.63 -2.60
C LYS A 155 4.35 -17.15 -2.38
N ARG A 156 3.90 -17.58 -1.23
CA ARG A 156 3.68 -18.99 -0.87
C ARG A 156 2.28 -19.45 -1.21
#